data_8225a0ae3bd5b05e6d691cf3fd06d8c9
#
_entry.id   8225a0ae3bd5b05e6d691cf3fd06d8c9
#
_cell.length_a   1.000
_cell.length_b   1.000
_cell.length_c   1.000
_cell.angle_alpha   90.00
_cell.angle_beta   90.00
_cell.angle_gamma   90.00
#
_symmetry.space_group_name_H-M   'P 1'
#
loop_
_entity.id
_entity.type
_entity.pdbx_description
1 polymer ?
#
loop_
_entity_poly.entity_id
_entity_poly.type
_entity_poly.pdbx_seq_one_letter_code
_entity_poly.pdbx_strand_id
1 'polypeptide(L)'
;LLFSFAQAVACGQAKGQLISPFVGRIYDWYKKSAGAQWVEADNSGAKDPGVQSVARIYQHYKHFGIATEIMGASFRNVGQITALAGCDLLTISPDLLAELAASDAPLARALDADAARALALEPVHYDEAAFRYAHNTDAMATEKLAEGIRAFAADAVKLEQLMLAA
;
A
#
# COMPACT_ATOMS: atom_id res chain seq x y z
N LEU A 1 -2.98 7.92 -2.91
CA LEU A 1 -2.05 7.08 -3.66
C LEU A 1 -0.63 7.26 -3.12
N LEU A 2 0.00 6.19 -2.65
CA LEU A 2 1.41 6.20 -2.25
C LEU A 2 2.04 4.80 -2.41
N PHE A 3 3.38 4.74 -2.36
CA PHE A 3 4.16 3.55 -2.64
C PHE A 3 5.33 3.32 -1.66
N SER A 4 5.67 4.30 -0.80
CA SER A 4 6.82 4.17 0.10
C SER A 4 6.50 4.53 1.54
N PHE A 5 7.36 4.05 2.43
CA PHE A 5 7.31 4.38 3.85
C PHE A 5 7.56 5.87 4.10
N ALA A 6 8.48 6.50 3.36
CA ALA A 6 8.75 7.93 3.48
C ALA A 6 7.51 8.77 3.13
N GLN A 7 6.78 8.40 2.07
CA GLN A 7 5.52 9.06 1.71
C GLN A 7 4.46 8.89 2.81
N ALA A 8 4.35 7.70 3.41
CA ALA A 8 3.44 7.47 4.51
C ALA A 8 3.79 8.33 5.73
N VAL A 9 5.06 8.36 6.14
CA VAL A 9 5.50 9.20 7.26
C VAL A 9 5.17 10.67 7.00
N ALA A 10 5.47 11.20 5.82
CA ALA A 10 5.15 12.58 5.46
C ALA A 10 3.64 12.87 5.50
N CYS A 11 2.80 11.93 5.02
CA CYS A 11 1.34 12.05 5.12
C CYS A 11 0.85 12.05 6.58
N GLY A 12 1.41 11.20 7.43
CA GLY A 12 1.11 11.18 8.86
C GLY A 12 1.52 12.48 9.56
N GLN A 13 2.70 13.02 9.26
CA GLN A 13 3.16 14.32 9.77
C GLN A 13 2.24 15.47 9.33
N ALA A 14 1.73 15.42 8.11
CA ALA A 14 0.75 16.38 7.58
C ALA A 14 -0.68 16.16 8.11
N LYS A 15 -0.89 15.15 8.98
CA LYS A 15 -2.20 14.78 9.52
C LYS A 15 -3.25 14.50 8.43
N GLY A 16 -2.82 13.85 7.35
CA GLY A 16 -3.73 13.39 6.30
C GLY A 16 -4.79 12.45 6.88
N GLN A 17 -6.05 12.56 6.42
CA GLN A 17 -7.12 11.71 6.92
C GLN A 17 -6.92 10.24 6.56
N LEU A 18 -6.52 9.97 5.32
CA LEU A 18 -6.38 8.62 4.78
C LEU A 18 -5.22 8.54 3.79
N ILE A 19 -4.53 7.40 3.82
CA ILE A 19 -3.55 7.02 2.79
C ILE A 19 -3.98 5.74 2.11
N SER A 20 -3.68 5.62 0.82
CA SER A 20 -3.96 4.39 0.05
C SER A 20 -2.68 3.86 -0.59
N PRO A 21 -1.94 2.96 0.07
CA PRO A 21 -0.81 2.25 -0.50
C PRO A 21 -1.29 1.17 -1.48
N PHE A 22 -0.66 1.10 -2.66
CA PHE A 22 -1.05 0.20 -3.74
C PHE A 22 -0.21 -1.07 -3.76
N VAL A 23 -0.66 -2.08 -3.03
CA VAL A 23 0.02 -3.36 -2.80
C VAL A 23 0.45 -4.04 -4.10
N GLY A 24 -0.48 -4.26 -5.02
CA GLY A 24 -0.19 -5.00 -6.26
C GLY A 24 0.71 -4.24 -7.23
N ARG A 25 0.68 -2.90 -7.24
CA ARG A 25 1.61 -2.14 -8.09
C ARG A 25 3.04 -2.17 -7.55
N ILE A 26 3.22 -2.25 -6.24
CA ILE A 26 4.52 -2.48 -5.60
C ILE A 26 5.02 -3.88 -5.99
N TYR A 27 4.20 -4.90 -5.80
CA TYR A 27 4.49 -6.28 -6.19
C TYR A 27 4.90 -6.37 -7.67
N ASP A 28 4.13 -5.80 -8.59
CA ASP A 28 4.40 -5.83 -10.03
C ASP A 28 5.76 -5.23 -10.37
N TRP A 29 6.12 -4.12 -9.71
CA TRP A 29 7.40 -3.45 -9.95
C TRP A 29 8.57 -4.35 -9.53
N TYR A 30 8.53 -4.95 -8.33
CA TYR A 30 9.59 -5.84 -7.85
C TYR A 30 9.68 -7.11 -8.70
N LYS A 31 8.54 -7.69 -9.08
CA LYS A 31 8.49 -8.85 -9.97
C LYS A 31 9.13 -8.57 -11.32
N LYS A 32 8.79 -7.44 -11.92
CA LYS A 32 9.38 -6.99 -13.18
C LYS A 32 10.86 -6.72 -13.06
N SER A 33 11.30 -6.08 -11.99
CA SER A 33 12.71 -5.75 -11.74
C SER A 33 13.57 -7.01 -11.54
N ALA A 34 13.06 -8.02 -10.84
CA ALA A 34 13.75 -9.28 -10.62
C ALA A 34 13.78 -10.17 -11.87
N GLY A 35 12.84 -10.00 -12.80
CA GLY A 35 12.78 -10.78 -14.05
C GLY A 35 12.81 -12.28 -13.80
N ALA A 36 13.76 -12.98 -14.43
CA ALA A 36 13.93 -14.43 -14.31
C ALA A 36 14.36 -14.91 -12.91
N GLN A 37 14.81 -14.03 -12.03
CA GLN A 37 15.21 -14.36 -10.66
C GLN A 37 14.02 -14.35 -9.68
N TRP A 38 12.83 -13.94 -10.13
CA TRP A 38 11.64 -13.91 -9.29
C TRP A 38 11.18 -15.32 -8.92
N VAL A 39 11.05 -15.58 -7.63
CA VAL A 39 10.47 -16.82 -7.10
C VAL A 39 9.19 -16.49 -6.37
N GLU A 40 8.06 -16.93 -6.90
CA GLU A 40 6.73 -16.58 -6.38
C GLU A 40 6.53 -16.99 -4.92
N ALA A 41 6.99 -18.19 -4.54
CA ALA A 41 6.88 -18.71 -3.16
C ALA A 41 7.62 -17.85 -2.12
N ASP A 42 8.66 -17.13 -2.55
CA ASP A 42 9.43 -16.25 -1.67
C ASP A 42 8.87 -14.82 -1.61
N ASN A 43 7.89 -14.51 -2.46
CA ASN A 43 7.32 -13.18 -2.63
C ASN A 43 5.77 -13.20 -2.58
N SER A 44 5.18 -14.13 -1.83
CA SER A 44 3.72 -14.26 -1.71
C SER A 44 3.24 -14.17 -0.26
N GLY A 45 1.96 -13.85 -0.06
CA GLY A 45 1.34 -13.68 1.24
C GLY A 45 2.08 -12.63 2.09
N ALA A 46 2.49 -12.97 3.30
CA ALA A 46 3.21 -12.06 4.19
C ALA A 46 4.63 -11.69 3.70
N LYS A 47 5.18 -12.41 2.74
CA LYS A 47 6.49 -12.11 2.14
C LYS A 47 6.37 -11.20 0.92
N ASP A 48 5.17 -10.94 0.42
CA ASP A 48 4.93 -10.03 -0.70
C ASP A 48 5.44 -8.62 -0.38
N PRO A 49 6.23 -7.98 -1.27
CA PRO A 49 6.82 -6.67 -1.00
C PRO A 49 5.78 -5.57 -0.79
N GLY A 50 4.63 -5.64 -1.45
CA GLY A 50 3.53 -4.71 -1.25
C GLY A 50 2.84 -4.91 0.10
N VAL A 51 2.64 -6.16 0.51
CA VAL A 51 2.11 -6.52 1.84
C VAL A 51 3.06 -6.06 2.94
N GLN A 52 4.37 -6.32 2.80
CA GLN A 52 5.38 -5.87 3.76
C GLN A 52 5.42 -4.34 3.89
N SER A 53 5.28 -3.63 2.78
CA SER A 53 5.21 -2.16 2.77
C SER A 53 4.02 -1.66 3.61
N VAL A 54 2.83 -2.20 3.39
CA VAL A 54 1.62 -1.81 4.16
C VAL A 54 1.72 -2.22 5.62
N ALA A 55 2.20 -3.42 5.91
CA ALA A 55 2.38 -3.89 7.29
C ALA A 55 3.34 -3.00 8.08
N ARG A 56 4.46 -2.57 7.47
CA ARG A 56 5.42 -1.63 8.07
C ARG A 56 4.77 -0.27 8.36
N ILE A 57 3.98 0.25 7.43
CA ILE A 57 3.25 1.53 7.62
C ILE A 57 2.25 1.39 8.76
N TYR A 58 1.48 0.29 8.79
CA TYR A 58 0.51 0.01 9.85
C TYR A 58 1.17 -0.05 11.22
N GLN A 59 2.26 -0.80 11.36
CA GLN A 59 3.02 -0.89 12.61
C GLN A 59 3.48 0.49 13.08
N HIS A 60 4.05 1.29 12.19
CA HIS A 60 4.50 2.64 12.52
C HIS A 60 3.35 3.55 12.96
N TYR A 61 2.24 3.55 12.22
CA TYR A 61 1.11 4.43 12.54
C TYR A 61 0.45 4.04 13.87
N LYS A 62 0.22 2.74 14.10
CA LYS A 62 -0.39 2.28 15.36
C LYS A 62 0.54 2.44 16.56
N HIS A 63 1.84 2.21 16.38
CA HIS A 63 2.85 2.41 17.42
C HIS A 63 2.92 3.85 17.91
N PHE A 64 2.98 4.81 16.98
CA PHE A 64 3.10 6.24 17.32
C PHE A 64 1.75 6.97 17.45
N GLY A 65 0.63 6.28 17.44
CA GLY A 65 -0.69 6.87 17.61
C GLY A 65 -1.07 7.83 16.48
N ILE A 66 -0.57 7.62 15.27
CA ILE A 66 -0.92 8.42 14.08
C ILE A 66 -2.33 8.05 13.66
N ALA A 67 -3.23 9.03 13.63
CA ALA A 67 -4.66 8.83 13.38
C ALA A 67 -5.02 8.60 11.91
N THR A 68 -4.09 8.83 10.98
CA THR A 68 -4.30 8.61 9.54
C THR A 68 -4.69 7.16 9.27
N GLU A 69 -5.82 6.94 8.61
CA GLU A 69 -6.30 5.62 8.21
C GLU A 69 -5.50 5.05 7.04
N ILE A 70 -5.29 3.73 7.05
CA ILE A 70 -4.57 3.03 6.00
C ILE A 70 -5.54 2.18 5.21
N MET A 71 -5.69 2.46 3.92
CA MET A 71 -6.52 1.70 2.99
C MET A 71 -5.65 0.97 1.96
N GLY A 72 -5.30 -0.28 2.23
CA GLY A 72 -4.61 -1.12 1.25
C GLY A 72 -5.44 -1.29 -0.02
N ALA A 73 -4.80 -1.23 -1.20
CA ALA A 73 -5.51 -1.27 -2.47
C ALA A 73 -4.72 -1.96 -3.57
N SER A 74 -5.39 -2.18 -4.73
CA SER A 74 -4.75 -2.68 -5.96
C SER A 74 -4.21 -4.10 -5.81
N PHE A 75 -4.95 -4.99 -5.19
CA PHE A 75 -4.56 -6.38 -4.95
C PHE A 75 -4.52 -7.20 -6.25
N ARG A 76 -3.65 -8.22 -6.29
CA ARG A 76 -3.48 -9.17 -7.39
C ARG A 76 -4.04 -10.56 -7.07
N ASN A 77 -4.15 -10.90 -5.79
CA ASN A 77 -4.64 -12.20 -5.33
C ASN A 77 -5.16 -12.12 -3.89
N VAL A 78 -5.92 -13.12 -3.49
CA VAL A 78 -6.49 -13.25 -2.14
C VAL A 78 -5.40 -13.35 -1.06
N GLY A 79 -4.24 -13.94 -1.38
CA GLY A 79 -3.13 -14.05 -0.42
C GLY A 79 -2.60 -12.70 0.06
N GLN A 80 -2.57 -11.68 -0.80
CA GLN A 80 -2.21 -10.32 -0.38
C GLN A 80 -3.25 -9.71 0.57
N ILE A 81 -4.55 -9.99 0.32
CA ILE A 81 -5.66 -9.47 1.11
C ILE A 81 -5.67 -10.10 2.50
N THR A 82 -5.61 -11.43 2.57
CA THR A 82 -5.63 -12.17 3.84
C THR A 82 -4.40 -11.87 4.71
N ALA A 83 -3.24 -11.64 4.09
CA ALA A 83 -2.02 -11.23 4.79
C ALA A 83 -2.10 -9.80 5.39
N LEU A 84 -3.12 -9.01 5.01
CA LEU A 84 -3.41 -7.70 5.58
C LEU A 84 -4.70 -7.66 6.40
N ALA A 85 -5.23 -8.82 6.78
CA ALA A 85 -6.42 -8.91 7.63
C ALA A 85 -6.19 -8.16 8.96
N GLY A 86 -7.03 -7.16 9.23
CA GLY A 86 -6.89 -6.26 10.37
C GLY A 86 -6.36 -4.85 10.00
N CYS A 87 -6.03 -4.60 8.73
CA CYS A 87 -5.80 -3.24 8.23
C CYS A 87 -7.06 -2.39 8.42
N ASP A 88 -6.91 -1.07 8.54
CA ASP A 88 -8.05 -0.18 8.79
C ASP A 88 -9.10 -0.31 7.68
N LEU A 89 -8.67 -0.30 6.42
CA LEU A 89 -9.53 -0.39 5.24
C LEU A 89 -8.80 -1.17 4.12
N LEU A 90 -9.56 -1.84 3.25
CA LEU A 90 -9.07 -2.50 2.05
C LEU A 90 -10.02 -2.22 0.88
N THR A 91 -9.47 -1.73 -0.24
CA THR A 91 -10.20 -1.61 -1.51
C THR A 91 -9.96 -2.87 -2.33
N ILE A 92 -11.00 -3.68 -2.48
CA ILE A 92 -10.93 -5.01 -3.11
C ILE A 92 -11.82 -5.01 -4.34
N SER A 93 -11.33 -5.59 -5.46
CA SER A 93 -12.14 -5.74 -6.67
C SER A 93 -13.27 -6.74 -6.47
N PRO A 94 -14.39 -6.63 -7.24
CA PRO A 94 -15.50 -7.57 -7.17
C PRO A 94 -15.08 -9.04 -7.34
N ASP A 95 -14.16 -9.32 -8.25
CA ASP A 95 -13.69 -10.70 -8.52
C ASP A 95 -12.97 -11.29 -7.30
N LEU A 96 -12.08 -10.53 -6.67
CA LEU A 96 -11.38 -10.96 -5.46
C LEU A 96 -12.32 -11.06 -4.25
N LEU A 97 -13.37 -10.22 -4.18
CA LEU A 97 -14.42 -10.36 -3.17
C LEU A 97 -15.21 -11.66 -3.35
N ALA A 98 -15.53 -12.02 -4.59
CA ALA A 98 -16.21 -13.28 -4.91
C ALA A 98 -15.34 -14.49 -4.54
N GLU A 99 -14.03 -14.44 -4.83
CA GLU A 99 -13.07 -15.48 -4.44
C GLU A 99 -12.97 -15.63 -2.91
N LEU A 100 -12.91 -14.52 -2.17
CA LEU A 100 -12.94 -14.54 -0.71
C LEU A 100 -14.23 -15.13 -0.16
N ALA A 101 -15.39 -14.77 -0.73
CA ALA A 101 -16.69 -15.28 -0.32
C ALA A 101 -16.89 -16.77 -0.59
N ALA A 102 -16.16 -17.34 -1.53
CA ALA A 102 -16.18 -18.77 -1.86
C ALA A 102 -15.31 -19.62 -0.93
N SER A 103 -14.58 -19.01 0.01
CA SER A 103 -13.67 -19.71 0.93
C SER A 103 -14.25 -19.76 2.34
N ASP A 104 -14.36 -20.97 2.89
CA ASP A 104 -14.68 -21.22 4.30
C ASP A 104 -13.43 -21.37 5.19
N ALA A 105 -12.24 -21.09 4.66
CA ALA A 105 -10.99 -21.20 5.40
C ALA A 105 -10.95 -20.19 6.56
N PRO A 106 -10.50 -20.58 7.75
CA PRO A 106 -10.38 -19.68 8.89
C PRO A 106 -9.40 -18.55 8.57
N LEU A 107 -9.83 -17.30 8.79
CA LEU A 107 -9.03 -16.11 8.58
C LEU A 107 -8.45 -15.60 9.90
N ALA A 108 -7.14 -15.74 10.07
CA ALA A 108 -6.45 -15.16 11.22
C ALA A 108 -6.23 -13.66 11.03
N ARG A 109 -6.34 -12.88 12.11
CA ARG A 109 -5.96 -11.47 12.10
C ARG A 109 -4.44 -11.35 11.92
N ALA A 110 -3.99 -10.75 10.83
CA ALA A 110 -2.58 -10.56 10.51
C ALA A 110 -2.02 -9.24 11.07
N LEU A 111 -2.84 -8.20 11.10
CA LEU A 111 -2.47 -6.88 11.62
C LEU A 111 -3.28 -6.57 12.88
N ASP A 112 -2.58 -6.33 13.98
CA ASP A 112 -3.17 -6.03 15.28
C ASP A 112 -2.56 -4.75 15.86
N ALA A 113 -3.42 -3.83 16.30
CA ALA A 113 -2.99 -2.52 16.78
C ALA A 113 -2.28 -2.60 18.13
N ASP A 114 -2.69 -3.51 19.01
CA ASP A 114 -2.05 -3.65 20.32
C ASP A 114 -0.67 -4.31 20.19
N ALA A 115 -0.55 -5.32 19.34
CA ALA A 115 0.73 -5.89 18.97
C ALA A 115 1.67 -4.85 18.34
N ALA A 116 1.15 -3.99 17.45
CA ALA A 116 1.94 -2.91 16.86
C ALA A 116 2.42 -1.88 17.89
N ARG A 117 1.58 -1.52 18.87
CA ARG A 117 1.96 -0.61 19.97
C ARG A 117 3.06 -1.19 20.86
N ALA A 118 3.11 -2.50 21.01
CA ALA A 118 4.11 -3.19 21.83
C ALA A 118 5.49 -3.35 21.17
N LEU A 119 5.63 -3.01 19.88
CA LEU A 119 6.90 -3.07 19.17
C LEU A 119 7.89 -2.04 19.73
N ALA A 120 9.17 -2.35 19.63
CA ALA A 120 10.23 -1.39 19.89
C ALA A 120 10.62 -0.70 18.57
N LEU A 121 9.98 0.42 18.26
CA LEU A 121 10.23 1.19 17.03
C LEU A 121 10.81 2.56 17.38
N GLU A 122 11.79 2.99 16.58
CA GLU A 122 12.32 4.33 16.65
C GLU A 122 11.44 5.32 15.85
N PRO A 123 11.22 6.54 16.36
CA PRO A 123 10.45 7.54 15.64
C PRO A 123 11.19 7.97 14.37
N VAL A 124 10.41 8.11 13.28
CA VAL A 124 10.93 8.59 12.00
C VAL A 124 10.25 9.92 11.67
N HIS A 125 11.05 10.90 11.32
CA HIS A 125 10.60 12.22 10.90
C HIS A 125 11.36 12.65 9.64
N TYR A 126 10.64 13.23 8.69
CA TYR A 126 11.24 13.83 7.50
C TYR A 126 10.95 15.32 7.46
N ASP A 127 12.00 16.13 7.35
CA ASP A 127 11.89 17.48 6.82
C ASP A 127 11.80 17.42 5.28
N GLU A 128 11.65 18.56 4.62
CA GLU A 128 11.49 18.61 3.17
C GLU A 128 12.71 18.02 2.45
N ALA A 129 13.91 18.34 2.86
CA ALA A 129 15.16 17.89 2.21
C ALA A 129 15.32 16.36 2.35
N ALA A 130 15.13 15.84 3.57
CA ALA A 130 15.19 14.41 3.85
C ALA A 130 14.09 13.63 3.11
N PHE A 131 12.87 14.16 3.04
CA PHE A 131 11.78 13.54 2.27
C PHE A 131 12.11 13.49 0.78
N ARG A 132 12.55 14.61 0.19
CA ARG A 132 12.92 14.67 -1.23
C ARG A 132 14.03 13.68 -1.56
N TYR A 133 15.04 13.57 -0.70
CA TYR A 133 16.11 12.61 -0.88
C TYR A 133 15.61 11.17 -0.80
N ALA A 134 14.88 10.82 0.28
CA ALA A 134 14.33 9.48 0.47
C ALA A 134 13.40 9.06 -0.68
N HIS A 135 12.56 9.98 -1.17
CA HIS A 135 11.67 9.71 -2.30
C HIS A 135 12.44 9.48 -3.61
N ASN A 136 13.46 10.30 -3.89
CA ASN A 136 14.23 10.19 -5.13
C ASN A 136 15.17 8.98 -5.15
N THR A 137 15.60 8.47 -4.00
CA THR A 137 16.42 7.26 -3.91
C THR A 137 15.59 5.96 -3.96
N ASP A 138 14.27 6.04 -3.81
CA ASP A 138 13.34 4.92 -3.98
C ASP A 138 12.80 4.91 -5.42
N ALA A 139 13.47 4.14 -6.29
CA ALA A 139 13.10 4.05 -7.70
C ALA A 139 11.67 3.52 -7.89
N MET A 140 11.25 2.52 -7.11
CA MET A 140 9.90 1.96 -7.19
C MET A 140 8.85 3.03 -6.87
N ALA A 141 9.00 3.76 -5.78
CA ALA A 141 8.04 4.80 -5.38
C ALA A 141 7.99 5.95 -6.37
N THR A 142 9.15 6.41 -6.86
CA THR A 142 9.26 7.52 -7.83
C THR A 142 8.59 7.17 -9.16
N GLU A 143 8.92 5.99 -9.71
CA GLU A 143 8.37 5.54 -10.99
C GLU A 143 6.86 5.30 -10.90
N LYS A 144 6.41 4.58 -9.86
CA LYS A 144 4.99 4.25 -9.70
C LYS A 144 4.11 5.43 -9.35
N LEU A 145 4.62 6.41 -8.60
CA LEU A 145 3.89 7.65 -8.34
C LEU A 145 3.72 8.46 -9.62
N ALA A 146 4.80 8.67 -10.38
CA ALA A 146 4.76 9.42 -11.62
C ALA A 146 3.86 8.76 -12.68
N GLU A 147 3.92 7.43 -12.82
CA GLU A 147 3.02 6.65 -13.69
C GLU A 147 1.56 6.80 -13.25
N GLY A 148 1.29 6.67 -11.94
CA GLY A 148 -0.05 6.79 -11.37
C GLY A 148 -0.67 8.17 -11.59
N ILE A 149 0.09 9.25 -11.40
CA ILE A 149 -0.36 10.61 -11.63
C ILE A 149 -0.77 10.79 -13.11
N ARG A 150 0.08 10.35 -14.05
CA ARG A 150 -0.22 10.46 -15.49
C ARG A 150 -1.48 9.67 -15.88
N ALA A 151 -1.62 8.45 -15.38
CA ALA A 151 -2.78 7.60 -15.68
C ALA A 151 -4.08 8.20 -15.12
N PHE A 152 -4.09 8.61 -13.87
CA PHE A 152 -5.28 9.20 -13.24
C PHE A 152 -5.67 10.55 -13.84
N ALA A 153 -4.69 11.38 -14.23
CA ALA A 153 -4.97 12.62 -14.94
C ALA A 153 -5.65 12.36 -16.30
N ALA A 154 -5.15 11.37 -17.06
CA ALA A 154 -5.76 10.98 -18.33
C ALA A 154 -7.18 10.44 -18.14
N ASP A 155 -7.44 9.65 -17.09
CA ASP A 155 -8.77 9.12 -16.80
C ASP A 155 -9.74 10.23 -16.31
N ALA A 156 -9.26 11.21 -15.55
CA ALA A 156 -10.05 12.38 -15.16
C ALA A 156 -10.52 13.18 -16.40
N VAL A 157 -9.62 13.41 -17.36
CA VAL A 157 -9.96 14.09 -18.61
C VAL A 157 -11.03 13.30 -19.41
N LYS A 158 -10.92 11.98 -19.47
CA LYS A 158 -11.94 11.13 -20.13
C LYS A 158 -13.30 11.26 -19.45
N LEU A 159 -13.31 11.26 -18.12
CA LEU A 159 -14.55 11.42 -17.34
C LEU A 159 -15.19 12.79 -17.60
N GLU A 160 -14.39 13.87 -17.59
CA GLU A 160 -14.87 15.21 -17.93
C GLU A 160 -15.50 15.26 -19.32
N GLN A 161 -14.86 14.63 -20.31
CA GLN A 161 -15.39 14.56 -21.68
C GLN A 161 -16.73 13.81 -21.75
N LEU A 162 -16.88 12.71 -20.99
CA LEU A 162 -18.13 11.99 -20.92
C LEU A 162 -19.25 12.85 -20.29
N MET A 163 -18.94 13.61 -19.26
CA MET A 163 -19.91 14.49 -18.60
C MET A 163 -20.33 15.68 -19.48
N LEU A 164 -19.42 16.19 -20.32
CA LEU A 164 -19.71 17.28 -21.26
C LEU A 164 -20.50 16.81 -22.48
N ALA A 165 -20.47 15.52 -22.82
CA ALA A 165 -21.17 14.91 -23.94
C ALA A 165 -22.58 14.41 -23.60
N ALA A 166 -22.94 14.37 -22.29
CA ALA A 166 -24.23 13.95 -21.78
C ALA A 166 -25.21 15.12 -21.65
#